data_b9a35ac484aea8a38628b85a92f7cfeb
#
_entry.id   b9a35ac484aea8a38628b85a92f7cfeb
#
_cell.length_a   1.000
_cell.length_b   1.000
_cell.length_c   1.000
_cell.angle_alpha   90.00
_cell.angle_beta   90.00
_cell.angle_gamma   90.00
#
_symmetry.space_group_name_H-M   'P 1'
#
loop_
_entity.id
_entity.type
_entity.pdbx_description
1 polymer ?
#
loop_
_entity_poly.entity_id
_entity_poly.type
_entity_poly.pdbx_seq_one_letter_code
_entity_poly.pdbx_strand_id
1 'polypeptide(L)'
;CGSNNDKKVTIGVASNDTKAWEKVKELAKKDDIDVEIKHFSDYNLPNKALNDGDIDMNAFQHFAFLDQYKKAHKGTKISALSTTVLAPLGIYSDKIKDVKKVKDGAKVVIPNDVSNQARALKLLEAAGLIKLKKDFGLAGTVKDITSNPKHLKITAVDAQQTARALSDVDIAVINNGVATKAGKDPKNDPIFLEKSNSDAVKPYINIVAVNDKDLDNKTYAKIVELYHSKEAQKALQEDVKDGEKPVNLSKDEIKAIETSLAK
;
A
#
# COMPACT_ATOMS: atom_id res chain seq x y z
N CYS A 1 -15.31 -41.28 11.86
CA CYS A 1 -14.99 -39.97 12.46
C CYS A 1 -14.08 -39.23 11.51
N GLY A 2 -14.68 -38.51 10.56
CA GLY A 2 -13.91 -37.66 9.64
C GLY A 2 -13.36 -36.48 10.41
N SER A 3 -12.05 -36.42 10.56
CA SER A 3 -11.43 -35.18 10.96
C SER A 3 -11.59 -34.23 9.77
N ASN A 4 -12.47 -33.26 9.89
CA ASN A 4 -12.50 -32.12 9.00
C ASN A 4 -11.19 -31.35 9.23
N ASN A 5 -10.17 -31.63 8.40
CA ASN A 5 -8.93 -30.89 8.37
C ASN A 5 -9.09 -29.67 7.46
N ASP A 6 -10.17 -28.90 7.65
CA ASP A 6 -10.29 -27.61 6.99
C ASP A 6 -9.22 -26.70 7.57
N LYS A 7 -8.23 -26.38 6.73
CA LYS A 7 -7.18 -25.44 7.10
C LYS A 7 -7.78 -24.04 7.05
N LYS A 8 -7.90 -23.42 8.22
CA LYS A 8 -8.37 -22.05 8.33
C LYS A 8 -7.22 -21.08 8.18
N VAL A 9 -7.36 -20.12 7.25
CA VAL A 9 -6.38 -19.07 7.01
C VAL A 9 -7.06 -17.71 7.07
N THR A 10 -6.61 -16.86 7.97
CA THR A 10 -7.13 -15.50 8.13
C THR A 10 -6.20 -14.51 7.43
N ILE A 11 -6.76 -13.71 6.53
CA ILE A 11 -6.03 -12.69 5.75
C ILE A 11 -6.50 -11.32 6.22
N GLY A 12 -5.58 -10.50 6.73
CA GLY A 12 -5.86 -9.12 7.11
C GLY A 12 -5.74 -8.17 5.91
N VAL A 13 -6.75 -7.36 5.68
CA VAL A 13 -6.78 -6.34 4.62
C VAL A 13 -7.20 -5.00 5.21
N ALA A 14 -6.88 -3.90 4.53
CA ALA A 14 -7.28 -2.56 4.96
C ALA A 14 -8.03 -1.78 3.88
N SER A 15 -8.27 -2.39 2.73
CA SER A 15 -9.04 -1.83 1.62
C SER A 15 -10.44 -2.43 1.56
N ASN A 16 -11.36 -1.71 0.93
CA ASN A 16 -12.69 -2.22 0.60
C ASN A 16 -12.70 -2.96 -0.75
N ASP A 17 -11.62 -2.87 -1.53
CA ASP A 17 -11.48 -3.54 -2.83
C ASP A 17 -11.01 -4.97 -2.63
N THR A 18 -11.94 -5.86 -2.22
CA THR A 18 -11.63 -7.21 -1.79
C THR A 18 -12.16 -8.32 -2.70
N LYS A 19 -12.65 -7.99 -3.90
CA LYS A 19 -13.21 -9.00 -4.81
C LYS A 19 -12.23 -10.10 -5.19
N ALA A 20 -10.95 -9.74 -5.37
CA ALA A 20 -9.91 -10.74 -5.64
C ALA A 20 -9.78 -11.74 -4.48
N TRP A 21 -9.74 -11.25 -3.23
CA TRP A 21 -9.65 -12.11 -2.06
C TRP A 21 -10.93 -12.90 -1.81
N GLU A 22 -12.10 -12.33 -2.10
CA GLU A 22 -13.36 -13.07 -2.05
C GLU A 22 -13.36 -14.22 -3.08
N LYS A 23 -12.80 -13.99 -4.26
CA LYS A 23 -12.65 -15.05 -5.27
C LYS A 23 -11.65 -16.11 -4.79
N VAL A 24 -10.55 -15.72 -4.17
CA VAL A 24 -9.59 -16.66 -3.55
C VAL A 24 -10.29 -17.52 -2.52
N LYS A 25 -11.10 -16.92 -1.65
CA LYS A 25 -11.90 -17.64 -0.64
C LYS A 25 -12.80 -18.69 -1.30
N GLU A 26 -13.49 -18.34 -2.37
CA GLU A 26 -14.36 -19.26 -3.12
C GLU A 26 -13.57 -20.41 -3.73
N LEU A 27 -12.45 -20.10 -4.40
CA LEU A 27 -11.60 -21.10 -5.06
C LEU A 27 -10.90 -22.01 -4.05
N ALA A 28 -10.50 -21.48 -2.92
CA ALA A 28 -9.77 -22.23 -1.89
C ALA A 28 -10.61 -23.34 -1.25
N LYS A 29 -11.93 -23.22 -1.26
CA LYS A 29 -12.84 -24.25 -0.74
C LYS A 29 -12.65 -25.59 -1.45
N LYS A 30 -12.31 -25.60 -2.73
CA LYS A 30 -12.05 -26.79 -3.51
C LYS A 30 -10.81 -27.55 -3.03
N ASP A 31 -9.92 -26.86 -2.34
CA ASP A 31 -8.69 -27.40 -1.77
C ASP A 31 -8.79 -27.61 -0.25
N ASP A 32 -10.01 -27.61 0.29
CA ASP A 32 -10.28 -27.74 1.74
C ASP A 32 -9.59 -26.65 2.58
N ILE A 33 -9.46 -25.46 2.02
CA ILE A 33 -8.92 -24.29 2.70
C ILE A 33 -10.06 -23.31 2.98
N ASP A 34 -10.25 -23.00 4.26
CA ASP A 34 -11.22 -22.02 4.72
C ASP A 34 -10.54 -20.67 4.91
N VAL A 35 -10.76 -19.75 3.98
CA VAL A 35 -10.20 -18.41 4.02
C VAL A 35 -11.17 -17.45 4.70
N GLU A 36 -10.68 -16.75 5.72
CA GLU A 36 -11.40 -15.65 6.38
C GLU A 36 -10.70 -14.34 6.06
N ILE A 37 -11.47 -13.33 5.65
CA ILE A 37 -10.95 -11.99 5.35
C ILE A 37 -11.28 -11.10 6.53
N LYS A 38 -10.24 -10.57 7.19
CA LYS A 38 -10.40 -9.66 8.32
C LYS A 38 -10.08 -8.23 7.88
N HIS A 39 -11.04 -7.33 8.05
CA HIS A 39 -10.88 -5.93 7.68
C HIS A 39 -10.32 -5.12 8.84
N PHE A 40 -9.25 -4.37 8.59
CA PHE A 40 -8.68 -3.41 9.51
C PHE A 40 -9.02 -2.00 9.03
N SER A 41 -9.28 -1.09 9.97
CA SER A 41 -9.66 0.29 9.65
C SER A 41 -8.47 1.18 9.29
N ASP A 42 -7.25 0.78 9.62
CA ASP A 42 -6.04 1.57 9.40
C ASP A 42 -4.83 0.69 9.07
N TYR A 43 -3.67 1.33 8.89
CA TYR A 43 -2.41 0.65 8.57
C TYR A 43 -1.58 0.27 9.81
N ASN A 44 -2.02 0.61 11.02
CA ASN A 44 -1.20 0.47 12.23
C ASN A 44 -1.26 -0.92 12.87
N LEU A 45 -2.37 -1.64 12.70
CA LEU A 45 -2.62 -2.89 13.42
C LEU A 45 -2.29 -4.19 12.66
N PRO A 46 -2.39 -4.27 11.32
CA PRO A 46 -2.24 -5.56 10.64
C PRO A 46 -0.89 -6.26 10.81
N ASN A 47 0.20 -5.52 10.93
CA ASN A 47 1.53 -6.12 11.13
C ASN A 47 1.70 -6.67 12.54
N LYS A 48 1.19 -5.96 13.55
CA LYS A 48 1.19 -6.46 14.93
C LYS A 48 0.35 -7.73 15.04
N ALA A 49 -0.85 -7.72 14.46
CA ALA A 49 -1.74 -8.89 14.46
C ALA A 49 -1.09 -10.10 13.80
N LEU A 50 -0.35 -9.89 12.69
CA LEU A 50 0.37 -10.96 12.00
C LEU A 50 1.54 -11.48 12.85
N ASN A 51 2.37 -10.58 13.38
CA ASN A 51 3.53 -10.98 14.17
C ASN A 51 3.12 -11.71 15.47
N ASP A 52 1.98 -11.34 16.06
CA ASP A 52 1.43 -11.96 17.27
C ASP A 52 0.69 -13.28 16.97
N GLY A 53 0.45 -13.62 15.70
CA GLY A 53 -0.24 -14.83 15.32
C GLY A 53 -1.78 -14.74 15.36
N ASP A 54 -2.33 -13.54 15.48
CA ASP A 54 -3.79 -13.31 15.47
C ASP A 54 -4.39 -13.47 14.08
N ILE A 55 -3.59 -13.25 13.06
CA ILE A 55 -3.91 -13.53 11.65
C ILE A 55 -2.75 -14.30 11.02
N ASP A 56 -2.99 -14.92 9.87
CA ASP A 56 -2.01 -15.80 9.21
C ASP A 56 -1.24 -15.11 8.10
N MET A 57 -1.83 -14.13 7.48
CA MET A 57 -1.20 -13.27 6.47
C MET A 57 -1.91 -11.92 6.41
N ASN A 58 -1.24 -10.94 5.84
CA ASN A 58 -1.89 -9.67 5.54
C ASN A 58 -1.56 -9.20 4.12
N ALA A 59 -2.48 -8.45 3.53
CA ALA A 59 -2.36 -7.89 2.19
C ALA A 59 -2.91 -6.46 2.22
N PHE A 60 -2.08 -5.51 2.68
CA PHE A 60 -2.49 -4.11 2.86
C PHE A 60 -1.36 -3.12 2.63
N GLN A 61 -0.12 -3.58 2.55
CA GLN A 61 1.09 -2.75 2.62
C GLN A 61 2.00 -2.98 1.42
N HIS A 62 2.89 -2.04 1.19
CA HIS A 62 3.99 -2.20 0.25
C HIS A 62 5.29 -2.55 0.98
N PHE A 63 6.33 -2.89 0.20
CA PHE A 63 7.65 -3.28 0.74
C PHE A 63 8.23 -2.23 1.69
N ALA A 64 8.21 -0.95 1.30
CA ALA A 64 8.80 0.11 2.12
C ALA A 64 8.09 0.28 3.46
N PHE A 65 6.76 0.09 3.50
CA PHE A 65 5.99 0.15 4.73
C PHE A 65 6.41 -0.96 5.70
N LEU A 66 6.51 -2.20 5.22
CA LEU A 66 6.95 -3.32 6.06
C LEU A 66 8.38 -3.11 6.55
N ASP A 67 9.28 -2.67 5.68
CA ASP A 67 10.68 -2.42 6.06
C ASP A 67 10.77 -1.39 7.20
N GLN A 68 10.05 -0.28 7.10
CA GLN A 68 10.03 0.74 8.14
C GLN A 68 9.39 0.23 9.44
N TYR A 69 8.32 -0.57 9.31
CA TYR A 69 7.70 -1.20 10.48
C TYR A 69 8.71 -2.09 11.23
N LYS A 70 9.46 -2.92 10.50
CA LYS A 70 10.47 -3.82 11.10
C LYS A 70 11.60 -3.03 11.75
N LYS A 71 12.01 -1.91 11.18
CA LYS A 71 13.04 -1.03 11.76
C LYS A 71 12.57 -0.37 13.06
N ALA A 72 11.29 -0.03 13.13
CA ALA A 72 10.68 0.59 14.32
C ALA A 72 10.28 -0.42 15.39
N HIS A 73 10.06 -1.68 15.02
CA HIS A 73 9.59 -2.73 15.93
C HIS A 73 10.54 -3.92 15.85
N LYS A 74 11.66 -3.85 16.56
CA LYS A 74 12.65 -4.92 16.61
C LYS A 74 12.01 -6.20 17.15
N GLY A 75 12.41 -7.34 16.60
CA GLY A 75 11.80 -8.64 16.92
C GLY A 75 10.62 -9.00 16.02
N THR A 76 10.24 -8.14 15.09
CA THR A 76 9.24 -8.45 14.06
C THR A 76 9.83 -9.45 13.07
N LYS A 77 9.18 -10.62 12.94
CA LYS A 77 9.63 -11.72 12.07
C LYS A 77 8.57 -12.03 11.03
N ILE A 78 8.30 -11.06 10.18
CA ILE A 78 7.37 -11.19 9.04
C ILE A 78 8.09 -10.74 7.78
N SER A 79 7.71 -11.33 6.64
CA SER A 79 8.33 -11.08 5.34
C SER A 79 7.31 -11.23 4.22
N ALA A 80 7.66 -10.72 3.05
CA ALA A 80 6.82 -10.83 1.86
C ALA A 80 6.87 -12.26 1.29
N LEU A 81 5.71 -12.89 1.15
CA LEU A 81 5.55 -14.17 0.48
C LEU A 81 5.32 -13.98 -1.03
N SER A 82 4.58 -12.94 -1.38
CA SER A 82 4.16 -12.66 -2.76
C SER A 82 3.90 -11.17 -2.94
N THR A 83 3.69 -10.76 -4.18
CA THR A 83 3.24 -9.40 -4.52
C THR A 83 1.80 -9.43 -5.01
N THR A 84 1.13 -8.29 -4.97
CA THR A 84 -0.25 -8.15 -5.43
C THR A 84 -0.38 -7.12 -6.54
N VAL A 85 -0.24 -5.84 -6.20
CA VAL A 85 -0.45 -4.74 -7.14
C VAL A 85 0.55 -3.61 -6.90
N LEU A 86 0.72 -2.77 -7.89
CA LEU A 86 1.24 -1.43 -7.72
C LEU A 86 0.04 -0.47 -7.79
N ALA A 87 -0.18 0.28 -6.72
CA ALA A 87 -1.28 1.22 -6.57
C ALA A 87 -0.73 2.64 -6.54
N PRO A 88 -0.78 3.39 -7.67
CA PRO A 88 -0.18 4.72 -7.73
C PRO A 88 -0.73 5.69 -6.70
N LEU A 89 0.17 6.49 -6.13
CA LEU A 89 -0.17 7.58 -5.23
C LEU A 89 -0.60 8.80 -6.04
N GLY A 90 -1.57 9.55 -5.53
CA GLY A 90 -2.09 10.72 -6.24
C GLY A 90 -2.15 11.97 -5.38
N ILE A 91 -2.03 13.12 -6.05
CA ILE A 91 -2.35 14.43 -5.48
C ILE A 91 -3.77 14.78 -5.91
N TYR A 92 -4.61 15.14 -4.94
CA TYR A 92 -6.03 15.44 -5.15
C TYR A 92 -6.35 16.87 -4.73
N SER A 93 -7.38 17.45 -5.33
CA SER A 93 -7.89 18.76 -4.95
C SER A 93 -9.38 18.87 -5.24
N ASP A 94 -10.10 19.53 -4.33
CA ASP A 94 -11.50 19.94 -4.59
C ASP A 94 -11.57 21.34 -5.24
N LYS A 95 -10.43 22.05 -5.30
CA LYS A 95 -10.38 23.47 -5.69
C LYS A 95 -9.77 23.74 -7.04
N ILE A 96 -8.75 22.93 -7.44
CA ILE A 96 -7.99 23.12 -8.67
C ILE A 96 -7.88 21.79 -9.42
N LYS A 97 -7.63 21.88 -10.73
CA LYS A 97 -7.50 20.70 -11.63
C LYS A 97 -6.09 20.48 -12.15
N ASP A 98 -5.16 21.39 -11.85
CA ASP A 98 -3.78 21.35 -12.32
C ASP A 98 -2.85 21.78 -11.19
N VAL A 99 -1.81 20.98 -10.91
CA VAL A 99 -0.82 21.32 -9.87
C VAL A 99 -0.13 22.65 -10.10
N LYS A 100 -0.04 23.12 -11.36
CA LYS A 100 0.52 24.43 -11.70
C LYS A 100 -0.32 25.58 -11.16
N LYS A 101 -1.58 25.32 -10.79
CA LYS A 101 -2.49 26.31 -10.23
C LYS A 101 -2.43 26.41 -8.71
N VAL A 102 -1.58 25.63 -8.07
CA VAL A 102 -1.34 25.71 -6.61
C VAL A 102 -0.83 27.10 -6.26
N LYS A 103 -1.51 27.76 -5.32
CA LYS A 103 -1.22 29.14 -4.92
C LYS A 103 -0.13 29.21 -3.86
N ASP A 104 0.50 30.38 -3.74
CA ASP A 104 1.41 30.68 -2.65
C ASP A 104 0.70 30.50 -1.30
N GLY A 105 1.38 29.87 -0.34
CA GLY A 105 0.82 29.61 0.99
C GLY A 105 -0.24 28.50 1.05
N ALA A 106 -0.40 27.71 -0.01
CA ALA A 106 -1.41 26.64 -0.06
C ALA A 106 -1.22 25.64 1.08
N LYS A 107 -2.34 25.15 1.60
CA LYS A 107 -2.38 24.12 2.63
C LYS A 107 -2.33 22.73 1.97
N VAL A 108 -1.44 21.88 2.44
CA VAL A 108 -1.19 20.54 1.91
C VAL A 108 -1.26 19.52 3.04
N VAL A 109 -1.99 18.43 2.82
CA VAL A 109 -2.03 17.29 3.73
C VAL A 109 -1.36 16.09 3.08
N ILE A 110 -0.54 15.38 3.86
CA ILE A 110 0.16 14.15 3.45
C ILE A 110 0.01 13.08 4.54
N PRO A 111 0.22 11.78 4.22
CA PRO A 111 0.27 10.74 5.24
C PRO A 111 1.42 10.94 6.23
N ASN A 112 1.24 10.51 7.48
CA ASN A 112 2.25 10.71 8.52
C ASN A 112 3.13 9.50 8.82
N ASP A 113 2.81 8.31 8.34
CA ASP A 113 3.70 7.16 8.52
C ASP A 113 4.98 7.36 7.69
N VAL A 114 6.10 6.86 8.21
CA VAL A 114 7.44 7.16 7.69
C VAL A 114 7.54 6.91 6.18
N SER A 115 7.11 5.73 5.72
CA SER A 115 7.26 5.36 4.30
C SER A 115 6.37 6.18 3.38
N ASN A 116 5.10 6.37 3.72
CA ASN A 116 4.17 7.11 2.88
C ASN A 116 4.37 8.63 2.97
N GLN A 117 4.85 9.15 4.11
CA GLN A 117 5.26 10.54 4.20
C GLN A 117 6.39 10.85 3.21
N ALA A 118 7.44 10.04 3.22
CA ALA A 118 8.56 10.19 2.28
C ALA A 118 8.08 10.07 0.83
N ARG A 119 7.25 9.07 0.54
CA ARG A 119 6.66 8.87 -0.79
C ARG A 119 5.86 10.08 -1.25
N ALA A 120 5.04 10.65 -0.36
CA ALA A 120 4.22 11.83 -0.64
C ALA A 120 5.08 13.06 -0.94
N LEU A 121 6.16 13.26 -0.19
CA LEU A 121 7.08 14.37 -0.44
C LEU A 121 7.78 14.22 -1.80
N LYS A 122 8.16 13.00 -2.17
CA LYS A 122 8.70 12.73 -3.52
C LYS A 122 7.69 13.03 -4.62
N LEU A 123 6.42 12.75 -4.38
CA LEU A 123 5.37 13.06 -5.35
C LEU A 123 5.19 14.58 -5.52
N LEU A 124 5.24 15.34 -4.42
CA LEU A 124 5.20 16.80 -4.46
C LEU A 124 6.42 17.35 -5.23
N GLU A 125 7.59 16.76 -5.05
CA GLU A 125 8.79 17.13 -5.82
C GLU A 125 8.63 16.81 -7.30
N ALA A 126 8.12 15.62 -7.63
CA ALA A 126 7.86 15.22 -9.02
C ALA A 126 6.86 16.17 -9.71
N ALA A 127 5.91 16.70 -8.94
CA ALA A 127 4.93 17.68 -9.42
C ALA A 127 5.51 19.09 -9.56
N GLY A 128 6.77 19.30 -9.18
CA GLY A 128 7.45 20.59 -9.31
C GLY A 128 7.14 21.59 -8.18
N LEU A 129 6.55 21.11 -7.08
CA LEU A 129 6.10 22.00 -5.99
C LEU A 129 7.16 22.26 -4.93
N ILE A 130 8.07 21.32 -4.71
CA ILE A 130 9.17 21.43 -3.73
C ILE A 130 10.43 20.76 -4.27
N LYS A 131 11.55 20.97 -3.58
CA LYS A 131 12.78 20.20 -3.79
C LYS A 131 13.24 19.58 -2.51
N LEU A 132 13.74 18.35 -2.60
CA LEU A 132 14.22 17.55 -1.46
C LEU A 132 15.75 17.41 -1.51
N LYS A 133 16.35 17.08 -0.37
CA LYS A 133 17.77 16.75 -0.29
C LYS A 133 18.11 15.61 -1.27
N LYS A 134 19.33 15.61 -1.82
CA LYS A 134 19.79 14.57 -2.76
C LYS A 134 19.73 13.16 -2.18
N ASP A 135 20.00 13.01 -0.89
CA ASP A 135 20.02 11.75 -0.16
C ASP A 135 18.73 11.50 0.64
N PHE A 136 17.61 12.07 0.17
CA PHE A 136 16.32 11.99 0.86
C PHE A 136 15.90 10.56 1.19
N GLY A 137 16.13 9.61 0.29
CA GLY A 137 15.86 8.20 0.53
C GLY A 137 14.38 7.85 0.67
N LEU A 138 14.08 6.82 1.48
CA LEU A 138 12.73 6.27 1.65
C LEU A 138 12.11 6.59 3.03
N ALA A 139 12.79 7.38 3.85
CA ALA A 139 12.37 7.72 5.21
C ALA A 139 12.54 9.21 5.52
N GLY A 140 12.76 10.04 4.50
CA GLY A 140 12.92 11.48 4.69
C GLY A 140 11.62 12.15 5.13
N THR A 141 11.76 13.34 5.74
CA THR A 141 10.63 14.09 6.30
C THR A 141 10.58 15.51 5.75
N VAL A 142 9.60 16.29 6.19
CA VAL A 142 9.46 17.71 5.82
C VAL A 142 10.72 18.53 6.14
N LYS A 143 11.53 18.11 7.10
CA LYS A 143 12.81 18.75 7.46
C LYS A 143 13.85 18.67 6.35
N ASP A 144 13.66 17.75 5.42
CA ASP A 144 14.57 17.48 4.31
C ASP A 144 14.19 18.26 3.05
N ILE A 145 13.19 19.13 3.13
CA ILE A 145 12.81 20.03 2.02
C ILE A 145 13.87 21.12 1.92
N THR A 146 14.52 21.23 0.75
CA THR A 146 15.55 22.25 0.49
C THR A 146 15.00 23.47 -0.21
N SER A 147 13.86 23.36 -0.90
CA SER A 147 13.20 24.47 -1.57
C SER A 147 11.69 24.31 -1.50
N ASN A 148 11.02 25.38 -1.09
CA ASN A 148 9.57 25.45 -1.00
C ASN A 148 9.12 26.83 -1.52
N PRO A 149 9.24 27.08 -2.84
CA PRO A 149 9.07 28.41 -3.41
C PRO A 149 7.66 28.97 -3.28
N LYS A 150 6.66 28.12 -3.12
CA LYS A 150 5.25 28.54 -2.94
C LYS A 150 4.85 28.63 -1.47
N HIS A 151 5.80 28.46 -0.55
CA HIS A 151 5.54 28.53 0.90
C HIS A 151 4.38 27.62 1.33
N LEU A 152 4.36 26.40 0.80
CA LEU A 152 3.33 25.41 1.13
C LEU A 152 3.34 25.10 2.62
N LYS A 153 2.15 25.03 3.21
CA LYS A 153 1.95 24.63 4.60
C LYS A 153 1.59 23.17 4.63
N ILE A 154 2.61 22.33 4.86
CA ILE A 154 2.47 20.86 4.78
C ILE A 154 2.22 20.30 6.18
N THR A 155 1.11 19.58 6.33
CA THR A 155 0.72 18.89 7.57
C THR A 155 0.62 17.40 7.28
N ALA A 156 1.26 16.58 8.13
CA ALA A 156 1.17 15.13 8.04
C ALA A 156 0.09 14.61 9.00
N VAL A 157 -0.81 13.76 8.49
CA VAL A 157 -1.91 13.17 9.26
C VAL A 157 -1.96 11.67 8.98
N ASP A 158 -2.71 10.92 9.79
CA ASP A 158 -2.93 9.49 9.50
C ASP A 158 -3.42 9.32 8.06
N ALA A 159 -2.89 8.31 7.36
CA ALA A 159 -3.22 8.07 5.95
C ALA A 159 -4.72 7.98 5.70
N GLN A 160 -5.48 7.37 6.62
CA GLN A 160 -6.93 7.21 6.49
C GLN A 160 -7.69 8.53 6.64
N GLN A 161 -7.05 9.60 7.14
CA GLN A 161 -7.66 10.91 7.31
C GLN A 161 -7.38 11.87 6.15
N THR A 162 -6.49 11.52 5.24
CA THR A 162 -6.07 12.43 4.15
C THR A 162 -7.22 12.81 3.22
N ALA A 163 -8.07 11.86 2.85
CA ALA A 163 -9.22 12.12 1.98
C ALA A 163 -10.26 13.00 2.67
N ARG A 164 -10.48 12.78 3.97
CA ARG A 164 -11.42 13.58 4.77
C ARG A 164 -10.94 15.04 4.92
N ALA A 165 -9.63 15.23 5.08
CA ALA A 165 -9.03 16.55 5.22
C ALA A 165 -9.10 17.39 3.93
N LEU A 166 -9.37 16.78 2.79
CA LEU A 166 -9.32 17.43 1.47
C LEU A 166 -10.25 18.65 1.38
N SER A 167 -11.41 18.61 2.03
CA SER A 167 -12.36 19.74 2.03
C SER A 167 -11.81 20.98 2.75
N ASP A 168 -10.83 20.83 3.64
CA ASP A 168 -10.26 21.89 4.46
C ASP A 168 -8.91 22.41 3.97
N VAL A 169 -8.36 21.80 2.93
CA VAL A 169 -7.03 22.13 2.39
C VAL A 169 -7.08 22.38 0.88
N ASP A 170 -5.99 22.86 0.32
CA ASP A 170 -5.90 23.13 -1.11
C ASP A 170 -5.62 21.86 -1.91
N ILE A 171 -4.70 21.03 -1.42
CA ILE A 171 -4.36 19.74 -2.02
C ILE A 171 -4.06 18.72 -0.93
N ALA A 172 -4.26 17.44 -1.25
CA ALA A 172 -3.90 16.33 -0.37
C ALA A 172 -3.26 15.21 -1.18
N VAL A 173 -2.24 14.57 -0.60
CA VAL A 173 -1.66 13.35 -1.14
C VAL A 173 -2.38 12.18 -0.49
N ILE A 174 -3.04 11.35 -1.30
CA ILE A 174 -3.93 10.30 -0.81
C ILE A 174 -3.53 8.96 -1.41
N ASN A 175 -3.35 7.95 -0.55
CA ASN A 175 -3.10 6.58 -1.00
C ASN A 175 -4.29 6.05 -1.80
N ASN A 176 -4.01 5.20 -2.77
CA ASN A 176 -5.00 4.65 -3.70
C ASN A 176 -6.20 4.03 -2.98
N GLY A 177 -5.98 3.11 -2.04
CA GLY A 177 -7.06 2.46 -1.30
C GLY A 177 -7.87 3.42 -0.42
N VAL A 178 -7.24 4.46 0.12
CA VAL A 178 -7.93 5.51 0.90
C VAL A 178 -8.81 6.34 -0.03
N ALA A 179 -8.33 6.67 -1.22
CA ALA A 179 -9.10 7.42 -2.21
C ALA A 179 -10.35 6.63 -2.65
N THR A 180 -10.21 5.33 -2.93
CA THR A 180 -11.35 4.49 -3.33
C THR A 180 -12.40 4.36 -2.23
N LYS A 181 -11.98 4.23 -0.96
CA LYS A 181 -12.90 4.24 0.19
C LYS A 181 -13.70 5.53 0.27
N ALA A 182 -13.11 6.65 -0.13
CA ALA A 182 -13.75 7.96 -0.12
C ALA A 182 -14.60 8.22 -1.38
N GLY A 183 -14.76 7.22 -2.24
CA GLY A 183 -15.57 7.34 -3.46
C GLY A 183 -14.86 8.01 -4.62
N LYS A 184 -13.54 8.16 -4.56
CA LYS A 184 -12.75 8.78 -5.63
C LYS A 184 -12.24 7.73 -6.62
N ASP A 185 -12.00 8.17 -7.84
CA ASP A 185 -11.36 7.38 -8.89
C ASP A 185 -9.85 7.66 -8.85
N PRO A 186 -9.02 6.71 -8.38
CA PRO A 186 -7.59 6.96 -8.19
C PRO A 186 -6.80 7.10 -9.49
N LYS A 187 -7.42 6.83 -10.63
CA LYS A 187 -6.81 7.04 -11.95
C LYS A 187 -7.14 8.41 -12.53
N ASN A 188 -8.42 8.81 -12.47
CA ASN A 188 -8.91 9.98 -13.20
C ASN A 188 -9.10 11.22 -12.33
N ASP A 189 -9.30 11.07 -11.03
CA ASP A 189 -9.52 12.21 -10.13
C ASP A 189 -8.25 12.93 -9.67
N PRO A 190 -7.05 12.30 -9.58
CA PRO A 190 -5.86 13.03 -9.17
C PRO A 190 -5.53 14.16 -10.14
N ILE A 191 -5.08 15.29 -9.60
CA ILE A 191 -4.52 16.38 -10.40
C ILE A 191 -3.06 16.09 -10.79
N PHE A 192 -2.42 15.15 -10.10
CA PHE A 192 -1.10 14.65 -10.44
C PHE A 192 -0.97 13.21 -9.91
N LEU A 193 -0.48 12.31 -10.76
CA LEU A 193 -0.40 10.89 -10.44
C LEU A 193 1.06 10.42 -10.48
N GLU A 194 1.44 9.61 -9.50
CA GLU A 194 2.75 8.97 -9.45
C GLU A 194 2.96 8.11 -10.69
N LYS A 195 4.15 8.22 -11.30
CA LYS A 195 4.53 7.38 -12.44
C LYS A 195 4.79 5.95 -11.97
N SER A 196 4.25 4.96 -12.70
CA SER A 196 4.28 3.56 -12.30
C SER A 196 5.24 2.67 -13.10
N ASN A 197 6.07 3.26 -13.97
CA ASN A 197 6.90 2.51 -14.93
C ASN A 197 8.41 2.65 -14.69
N SER A 198 8.84 2.99 -13.47
CA SER A 198 10.25 3.13 -13.14
C SER A 198 10.67 2.25 -11.98
N ASP A 199 11.97 2.02 -11.82
CA ASP A 199 12.53 1.28 -10.68
C ASP A 199 12.27 1.99 -9.34
N ALA A 200 12.06 3.31 -9.37
CA ALA A 200 11.81 4.12 -8.19
C ALA A 200 10.53 3.70 -7.44
N VAL A 201 9.57 3.06 -8.12
CA VAL A 201 8.31 2.63 -7.48
C VAL A 201 8.34 1.18 -6.98
N LYS A 202 9.40 0.42 -7.26
CA LYS A 202 9.51 -0.97 -6.75
C LYS A 202 9.30 -1.09 -5.24
N PRO A 203 9.83 -0.18 -4.39
CA PRO A 203 9.57 -0.23 -2.95
C PRO A 203 8.08 -0.11 -2.57
N TYR A 204 7.27 0.38 -3.47
CA TYR A 204 5.84 0.63 -3.24
C TYR A 204 4.92 -0.44 -3.85
N ILE A 205 5.50 -1.51 -4.40
CA ILE A 205 4.73 -2.69 -4.80
C ILE A 205 4.11 -3.31 -3.55
N ASN A 206 2.80 -3.59 -3.59
CA ASN A 206 2.08 -4.20 -2.49
C ASN A 206 2.39 -5.68 -2.39
N ILE A 207 2.37 -6.19 -1.17
CA ILE A 207 2.80 -7.53 -0.83
C ILE A 207 1.73 -8.29 -0.04
N VAL A 208 1.86 -9.62 -0.06
CA VAL A 208 1.26 -10.49 0.94
C VAL A 208 2.36 -10.85 1.93
N ALA A 209 2.19 -10.49 3.19
CA ALA A 209 3.15 -10.78 4.25
C ALA A 209 2.71 -11.98 5.09
N VAL A 210 3.68 -12.77 5.53
CA VAL A 210 3.49 -13.92 6.43
C VAL A 210 4.59 -13.91 7.49
N ASN A 211 4.43 -14.71 8.54
CA ASN A 211 5.52 -14.95 9.48
C ASN A 211 6.70 -15.64 8.76
N ASP A 212 7.93 -15.32 9.14
CA ASP A 212 9.12 -15.89 8.51
C ASP A 212 9.13 -17.43 8.52
N LYS A 213 8.63 -18.02 9.60
CA LYS A 213 8.51 -19.49 9.74
C LYS A 213 7.56 -20.12 8.71
N ASP A 214 6.69 -19.32 8.09
CA ASP A 214 5.64 -19.79 7.19
C ASP A 214 5.96 -19.49 5.70
N LEU A 215 7.16 -19.00 5.38
CA LEU A 215 7.55 -18.72 4.00
C LEU A 215 7.49 -19.95 3.08
N ASP A 216 7.67 -21.15 3.64
CA ASP A 216 7.59 -22.41 2.90
C ASP A 216 6.27 -23.17 3.14
N ASN A 217 5.28 -22.53 3.77
CA ASN A 217 3.97 -23.13 4.02
C ASN A 217 3.22 -23.37 2.71
N LYS A 218 2.91 -24.62 2.43
CA LYS A 218 2.27 -25.03 1.15
C LYS A 218 0.84 -24.52 1.01
N THR A 219 0.10 -24.42 2.11
CA THR A 219 -1.25 -23.86 2.10
C THR A 219 -1.23 -22.38 1.73
N TYR A 220 -0.29 -21.61 2.28
CA TYR A 220 -0.14 -20.19 1.96
C TYR A 220 0.35 -19.99 0.53
N ALA A 221 1.24 -20.84 0.05
CA ALA A 221 1.67 -20.85 -1.34
C ALA A 221 0.48 -21.06 -2.30
N LYS A 222 -0.44 -21.97 -1.94
CA LYS A 222 -1.65 -22.22 -2.73
C LYS A 222 -2.56 -20.99 -2.76
N ILE A 223 -2.71 -20.31 -1.64
CA ILE A 223 -3.53 -19.10 -1.55
C ILE A 223 -3.00 -17.99 -2.48
N VAL A 224 -1.70 -17.72 -2.47
CA VAL A 224 -1.13 -16.71 -3.37
C VAL A 224 -1.14 -17.13 -4.83
N GLU A 225 -1.03 -18.44 -5.12
CA GLU A 225 -1.23 -18.98 -6.45
C GLU A 225 -2.66 -18.71 -6.94
N LEU A 226 -3.67 -18.92 -6.08
CA LEU A 226 -5.06 -18.66 -6.40
C LEU A 226 -5.32 -17.15 -6.61
N TYR A 227 -4.64 -16.29 -5.84
CA TYR A 227 -4.72 -14.84 -6.05
C TYR A 227 -4.25 -14.45 -7.47
N HIS A 228 -3.21 -15.09 -7.98
CA HIS A 228 -2.67 -14.83 -9.32
C HIS A 228 -3.37 -15.64 -10.43
N SER A 229 -4.42 -16.40 -10.11
CA SER A 229 -5.23 -17.11 -11.11
C SER A 229 -6.01 -16.12 -11.99
N LYS A 230 -6.42 -16.56 -13.17
CA LYS A 230 -7.23 -15.73 -14.08
C LYS A 230 -8.52 -15.27 -13.43
N GLU A 231 -9.17 -16.15 -12.66
CA GLU A 231 -10.45 -15.86 -11.99
C GLU A 231 -10.30 -14.77 -10.94
N ALA A 232 -9.28 -14.86 -10.10
CA ALA A 232 -9.03 -13.85 -9.07
C ALA A 232 -8.59 -12.51 -9.69
N GLN A 233 -7.76 -12.55 -10.74
CA GLN A 233 -7.31 -11.35 -11.44
C GLN A 233 -8.46 -10.66 -12.18
N LYS A 234 -9.42 -11.42 -12.71
CA LYS A 234 -10.65 -10.85 -13.28
C LYS A 234 -11.47 -10.13 -12.21
N ALA A 235 -11.61 -10.75 -11.04
CA ALA A 235 -12.31 -10.14 -9.91
C ALA A 235 -11.61 -8.85 -9.44
N LEU A 236 -10.27 -8.84 -9.42
CA LEU A 236 -9.49 -7.64 -9.13
C LEU A 236 -9.84 -6.50 -10.10
N GLN A 237 -9.88 -6.78 -11.40
CA GLN A 237 -10.20 -5.79 -12.42
C GLN A 237 -11.61 -5.20 -12.26
N GLU A 238 -12.56 -5.98 -11.77
CA GLU A 238 -13.91 -5.49 -11.48
C GLU A 238 -13.91 -4.43 -10.38
N ASP A 239 -13.02 -4.54 -9.39
CA ASP A 239 -12.89 -3.56 -8.31
C ASP A 239 -12.09 -2.33 -8.73
N VAL A 240 -10.91 -2.55 -9.30
CA VAL A 240 -9.91 -1.50 -9.45
C VAL A 240 -9.82 -0.93 -10.86
N LYS A 241 -10.41 -1.63 -11.83
CA LYS A 241 -10.32 -1.28 -13.25
C LYS A 241 -8.85 -1.04 -13.64
N ASP A 242 -8.52 0.16 -14.10
CA ASP A 242 -7.14 0.54 -14.42
C ASP A 242 -6.44 1.31 -13.28
N GLY A 243 -7.07 1.39 -12.10
CA GLY A 243 -6.56 2.15 -10.96
C GLY A 243 -5.38 1.50 -10.24
N GLU A 244 -5.17 0.20 -10.46
CA GLU A 244 -4.03 -0.55 -9.92
C GLU A 244 -3.47 -1.48 -11.00
N LYS A 245 -2.17 -1.75 -10.91
CA LYS A 245 -1.47 -2.63 -11.86
C LYS A 245 -1.08 -3.93 -11.16
N PRO A 246 -1.55 -5.10 -11.63
CA PRO A 246 -1.12 -6.38 -11.06
C PRO A 246 0.38 -6.58 -11.20
N VAL A 247 1.00 -7.13 -10.15
CA VAL A 247 2.44 -7.43 -10.11
C VAL A 247 2.64 -8.82 -9.54
N ASN A 248 3.38 -9.66 -10.25
CA ASN A 248 3.71 -11.01 -9.80
C ASN A 248 5.22 -11.25 -9.93
N LEU A 249 5.95 -10.88 -8.88
CA LEU A 249 7.40 -11.05 -8.84
C LEU A 249 7.77 -12.46 -8.38
N SER A 250 8.94 -12.92 -8.82
CA SER A 250 9.53 -14.18 -8.35
C SER A 250 10.02 -14.05 -6.91
N LYS A 251 10.25 -15.18 -6.25
CA LYS A 251 10.81 -15.20 -4.89
C LYS A 251 12.16 -14.49 -4.82
N ASP A 252 13.01 -14.66 -5.83
CA ASP A 252 14.32 -14.01 -5.88
C ASP A 252 14.20 -12.50 -6.03
N GLU A 253 13.28 -12.01 -6.86
CA GLU A 253 13.02 -10.59 -7.01
C GLU A 253 12.49 -9.97 -5.72
N ILE A 254 11.57 -10.65 -5.05
CA ILE A 254 11.01 -10.21 -3.74
C ILE A 254 12.14 -10.09 -2.72
N LYS A 255 12.96 -11.13 -2.59
CA LYS A 255 14.08 -11.15 -1.64
C LYS A 255 15.10 -10.05 -1.93
N ALA A 256 15.39 -9.80 -3.21
CA ALA A 256 16.29 -8.73 -3.62
C ALA A 256 15.80 -7.35 -3.17
N ILE A 257 14.50 -7.08 -3.32
CA ILE A 257 13.90 -5.82 -2.86
C ILE A 257 13.98 -5.71 -1.34
N GLU A 258 13.57 -6.75 -0.62
CA GLU A 258 13.63 -6.76 0.86
C GLU A 258 15.04 -6.53 1.37
N THR A 259 16.03 -7.20 0.79
CA THR A 259 17.44 -7.07 1.17
C THR A 259 17.96 -5.66 0.90
N SER A 260 17.61 -5.08 -0.24
CA SER A 260 17.99 -3.71 -0.60
C SER A 260 17.46 -2.69 0.40
N LEU A 261 16.21 -2.83 0.84
CA LEU A 261 15.59 -1.90 1.78
C LEU A 261 16.12 -2.05 3.21
N ALA A 262 16.54 -3.25 3.59
CA ALA A 262 17.03 -3.55 4.94
C ALA A 262 18.41 -2.95 5.25
N LYS A 263 19.13 -2.47 4.23
CA LYS A 263 20.47 -1.87 4.38
C LYS A 263 20.47 -0.54 5.14
#